data_cfea770288778c8d9f39f22f00ee5965
#
_entry.id   cfea770288778c8d9f39f22f00ee5965
#
_cell.length_a   1.000
_cell.length_b   1.000
_cell.length_c   1.000
_cell.angle_alpha   90.00
_cell.angle_beta   90.00
_cell.angle_gamma   90.00
#
_symmetry.space_group_name_H-M   'P 1'
#
loop_
_entity.id
_entity.type
_entity.pdbx_description
1 polymer ?
#
loop_
_entity_poly.entity_id
_entity_poly.type
_entity_poly.pdbx_seq_one_letter_code
_entity_poly.pdbx_strand_id
1 'polypeptide(L)'
;MSQESKSQLKLYLRLRPFTPFERNYSKEEQKGIIIIDSENEINIESTRKFVFDKIFKEGTPEQEIFLHSTANIINNAFNGNTCSIICYGNCCTGKSTTLEQIISNTMKEIFKSDISKYTLNISFMEYYLNEWTDLLNKKTNLSINNDTIKDLTMLNIESLKEFNELYSIGKKNRVDLHQKSTKYMMTRVFYSHSILILNIFKDNTLFGKIFFIDLGGSSGPISKNISPTDIHLKEITSLNNSTHNFEQAIKSLSKKQKCTFRQDKFLRVIKQCFNNDCYLSFIIHCANLKIYKRDIMQTLQISKYIKNI
;
A
#
# COMPACT_ATOMS: atom_id res chain seq x y z
N MET A 1 -13.12 19.71 -29.38
CA MET A 1 -13.08 18.38 -28.79
C MET A 1 -12.54 18.54 -27.37
N SER A 2 -13.42 18.48 -26.37
CA SER A 2 -13.05 18.57 -24.96
C SER A 2 -12.20 17.35 -24.61
N GLN A 3 -10.94 17.56 -24.24
CA GLN A 3 -10.14 16.54 -23.58
C GLN A 3 -10.87 16.20 -22.27
N GLU A 4 -11.49 15.03 -22.21
CA GLU A 4 -11.87 14.42 -20.93
C GLU A 4 -10.59 14.36 -20.09
N SER A 5 -10.54 15.12 -19.01
CA SER A 5 -9.47 15.02 -18.02
C SER A 5 -9.52 13.59 -17.46
N LYS A 6 -8.62 12.71 -17.96
CA LYS A 6 -8.50 11.36 -17.41
C LYS A 6 -8.22 11.52 -15.91
N SER A 7 -9.12 11.02 -15.08
CA SER A 7 -8.95 10.98 -13.64
C SER A 7 -7.56 10.42 -13.31
N GLN A 8 -6.76 11.19 -12.58
CA GLN A 8 -5.42 10.81 -12.15
C GLN A 8 -5.46 9.67 -11.11
N LEU A 9 -6.63 9.47 -10.48
CA LEU A 9 -6.86 8.41 -9.51
C LEU A 9 -7.59 7.23 -10.17
N LYS A 10 -7.07 6.02 -9.92
CA LYS A 10 -7.71 4.74 -10.27
C LYS A 10 -7.90 3.91 -9.01
N LEU A 11 -9.10 3.38 -8.83
CA LEU A 11 -9.50 2.62 -7.66
C LEU A 11 -9.86 1.18 -8.05
N TYR A 12 -9.15 0.22 -7.48
CA TYR A 12 -9.32 -1.21 -7.74
C TYR A 12 -9.76 -1.96 -6.49
N LEU A 13 -10.51 -3.05 -6.69
CA LEU A 13 -10.77 -4.03 -5.64
C LEU A 13 -10.08 -5.34 -6.01
N ARG A 14 -9.33 -5.93 -5.09
CA ARG A 14 -8.79 -7.28 -5.22
C ARG A 14 -9.39 -8.19 -4.15
N LEU A 15 -9.99 -9.27 -4.60
CA LEU A 15 -10.44 -10.36 -3.74
C LEU A 15 -9.36 -11.43 -3.73
N ARG A 16 -8.80 -11.71 -2.54
CA ARG A 16 -7.79 -12.76 -2.44
C ARG A 16 -8.42 -14.15 -2.45
N PRO A 17 -7.68 -15.15 -2.93
CA PRO A 17 -8.13 -16.54 -2.81
C PRO A 17 -8.33 -16.98 -1.37
N PHE A 18 -9.14 -18.02 -1.21
CA PHE A 18 -9.35 -18.72 0.03
C PHE A 18 -8.05 -19.35 0.54
N THR A 19 -7.73 -19.20 1.82
CA THR A 19 -6.51 -19.77 2.41
C THR A 19 -6.77 -21.16 3.02
N PRO A 20 -5.75 -22.04 3.09
CA PRO A 20 -5.93 -23.36 3.73
C PRO A 20 -6.42 -23.28 5.18
N PHE A 21 -6.01 -22.26 5.93
CA PHE A 21 -6.43 -22.05 7.31
C PHE A 21 -7.94 -21.82 7.43
N GLU A 22 -8.54 -21.14 6.46
CA GLU A 22 -9.96 -20.79 6.45
C GLU A 22 -10.87 -22.00 6.21
N ARG A 23 -10.31 -23.13 5.79
CA ARG A 23 -11.04 -24.42 5.70
C ARG A 23 -11.51 -24.93 7.06
N ASN A 24 -10.90 -24.44 8.15
CA ASN A 24 -11.27 -24.80 9.51
C ASN A 24 -12.53 -24.06 10.02
N TYR A 25 -12.98 -23.03 9.29
CA TYR A 25 -14.21 -22.32 9.65
C TYR A 25 -15.45 -23.13 9.26
N SER A 26 -16.57 -22.87 9.91
CA SER A 26 -17.85 -23.47 9.55
C SER A 26 -18.27 -23.08 8.11
N LYS A 27 -19.13 -23.91 7.48
CA LYS A 27 -19.63 -23.59 6.13
C LYS A 27 -20.33 -22.23 6.06
N GLU A 28 -21.00 -21.81 7.13
CA GLU A 28 -21.66 -20.52 7.20
C GLU A 28 -20.66 -19.36 7.27
N GLU A 29 -19.58 -19.51 8.01
CA GLU A 29 -18.50 -18.51 8.10
C GLU A 29 -17.69 -18.38 6.81
N GLN A 30 -17.58 -19.47 6.05
CA GLN A 30 -16.91 -19.53 4.74
C GLN A 30 -17.73 -18.88 3.61
N LYS A 31 -19.00 -18.57 3.84
CA LYS A 31 -19.89 -18.02 2.83
C LYS A 31 -19.40 -16.65 2.34
N GLY A 32 -19.33 -16.47 1.03
CA GLY A 32 -19.03 -15.15 0.44
C GLY A 32 -20.18 -14.18 0.69
N ILE A 33 -19.84 -12.93 1.02
CA ILE A 33 -20.84 -11.86 1.22
C ILE A 33 -20.75 -10.77 0.15
N ILE A 34 -19.65 -10.73 -0.60
CA ILE A 34 -19.45 -9.81 -1.72
C ILE A 34 -20.01 -10.47 -2.97
N ILE A 35 -21.03 -9.88 -3.54
CA ILE A 35 -21.63 -10.27 -4.82
C ILE A 35 -21.07 -9.34 -5.88
N ILE A 36 -20.52 -9.89 -6.94
CA ILE A 36 -19.97 -9.12 -8.06
C ILE A 36 -21.08 -8.99 -9.10
N ASP A 37 -21.61 -7.77 -9.23
CA ASP A 37 -22.68 -7.46 -10.16
C ASP A 37 -22.17 -7.24 -11.59
N SER A 38 -20.95 -6.67 -11.72
CA SER A 38 -20.28 -6.43 -12.99
C SER A 38 -18.75 -6.40 -12.84
N GLU A 39 -18.02 -6.04 -13.88
CA GLU A 39 -16.56 -5.89 -13.82
C GLU A 39 -16.07 -4.78 -12.87
N ASN A 40 -16.95 -3.86 -12.53
CA ASN A 40 -16.63 -2.67 -11.74
C ASN A 40 -17.60 -2.40 -10.59
N GLU A 41 -18.62 -3.24 -10.37
CA GLU A 41 -19.61 -3.04 -9.31
C GLU A 41 -19.77 -4.29 -8.45
N ILE A 42 -19.78 -4.09 -7.14
CA ILE A 42 -20.12 -5.12 -6.17
C ILE A 42 -21.29 -4.68 -5.29
N ASN A 43 -21.96 -5.67 -4.76
CA ASN A 43 -23.05 -5.52 -3.82
C ASN A 43 -22.80 -6.35 -2.56
N ILE A 44 -23.18 -5.82 -1.40
CA ILE A 44 -23.18 -6.56 -0.15
C ILE A 44 -24.61 -6.59 0.39
N GLU A 45 -25.11 -7.81 0.65
CA GLU A 45 -26.46 -8.04 1.22
C GLU A 45 -27.56 -7.35 0.41
N SER A 46 -27.41 -7.26 -0.90
CA SER A 46 -28.37 -6.66 -1.85
C SER A 46 -28.73 -5.19 -1.56
N THR A 47 -28.05 -4.54 -0.64
CA THR A 47 -28.40 -3.17 -0.19
C THR A 47 -27.29 -2.15 -0.31
N ARG A 48 -26.02 -2.59 -0.42
CA ARG A 48 -24.86 -1.69 -0.37
C ARG A 48 -23.98 -1.88 -1.59
N LYS A 49 -24.05 -0.94 -2.51
CA LYS A 49 -23.26 -0.91 -3.74
C LYS A 49 -21.95 -0.16 -3.57
N PHE A 50 -20.89 -0.70 -4.21
CA PHE A 50 -19.57 -0.08 -4.30
C PHE A 50 -19.06 -0.21 -5.72
N VAL A 51 -18.45 0.85 -6.24
CA VAL A 51 -18.00 0.96 -7.62
C VAL A 51 -16.51 1.21 -7.67
N PHE A 52 -15.82 0.49 -8.54
CA PHE A 52 -14.38 0.52 -8.77
C PHE A 52 -14.08 0.77 -10.25
N ASP A 53 -12.82 1.07 -10.59
CA ASP A 53 -12.42 1.10 -11.99
C ASP A 53 -12.30 -0.33 -12.56
N LYS A 54 -11.87 -1.30 -11.72
CA LYS A 54 -11.92 -2.73 -12.03
C LYS A 54 -11.90 -3.57 -10.75
N ILE A 55 -12.49 -4.75 -10.82
CA ILE A 55 -12.49 -5.75 -9.75
C ILE A 55 -11.66 -6.96 -10.19
N PHE A 56 -10.61 -7.25 -9.42
CA PHE A 56 -9.81 -8.46 -9.57
C PHE A 56 -10.39 -9.56 -8.68
N LYS A 57 -11.01 -10.54 -9.31
CA LYS A 57 -11.61 -11.70 -8.65
C LYS A 57 -10.54 -12.62 -8.08
N GLU A 58 -10.95 -13.57 -7.27
CA GLU A 58 -10.10 -14.69 -6.85
C GLU A 58 -9.53 -15.40 -8.09
N GLY A 59 -8.23 -15.65 -8.09
CA GLY A 59 -7.57 -16.31 -9.23
C GLY A 59 -7.23 -15.40 -10.43
N THR A 60 -7.54 -14.09 -10.37
CA THR A 60 -7.08 -13.16 -11.42
C THR A 60 -5.55 -13.25 -11.57
N PRO A 61 -5.03 -13.44 -12.80
CA PRO A 61 -3.59 -13.52 -13.04
C PRO A 61 -2.85 -12.25 -12.60
N GLU A 62 -1.66 -12.41 -12.04
CA GLU A 62 -0.81 -11.29 -11.58
C GLU A 62 -0.51 -10.29 -12.70
N GLN A 63 -0.31 -10.79 -13.92
CA GLN A 63 -0.05 -9.96 -15.09
C GLN A 63 -1.24 -9.04 -15.42
N GLU A 64 -2.47 -9.52 -15.24
CA GLU A 64 -3.67 -8.71 -15.46
C GLU A 64 -3.79 -7.60 -14.39
N ILE A 65 -3.51 -7.94 -13.12
CA ILE A 65 -3.49 -6.94 -12.05
C ILE A 65 -2.46 -5.86 -12.35
N PHE A 66 -1.23 -6.25 -12.72
CA PHE A 66 -0.15 -5.35 -13.09
C PHE A 66 -0.55 -4.43 -14.26
N LEU A 67 -1.06 -4.98 -15.36
CA LEU A 67 -1.42 -4.20 -16.55
C LEU A 67 -2.44 -3.11 -16.24
N HIS A 68 -3.48 -3.44 -15.48
CA HIS A 68 -4.53 -2.48 -15.17
C HIS A 68 -4.11 -1.46 -14.10
N SER A 69 -3.40 -1.90 -13.06
CA SER A 69 -3.10 -1.02 -11.92
C SER A 69 -1.80 -0.22 -12.08
N THR A 70 -0.88 -0.64 -12.96
CA THR A 70 0.50 -0.16 -12.91
C THR A 70 1.06 0.35 -14.24
N ALA A 71 0.64 -0.17 -15.39
CA ALA A 71 1.22 0.22 -16.67
C ALA A 71 1.13 1.74 -16.92
N ASN A 72 -0.01 2.36 -16.60
CA ASN A 72 -0.19 3.81 -16.72
C ASN A 72 0.67 4.60 -15.70
N ILE A 73 0.91 4.04 -14.52
CA ILE A 73 1.77 4.61 -13.48
C ILE A 73 3.21 4.72 -13.99
N ILE A 74 3.73 3.66 -14.60
CA ILE A 74 5.08 3.65 -15.17
C ILE A 74 5.21 4.74 -16.25
N ASN A 75 4.30 4.76 -17.22
CA ASN A 75 4.31 5.73 -18.30
C ASN A 75 4.30 7.17 -17.78
N ASN A 76 3.46 7.47 -16.78
CA ASN A 76 3.39 8.81 -16.20
C ASN A 76 4.65 9.17 -15.42
N ALA A 77 5.26 8.24 -14.71
CA ALA A 77 6.52 8.49 -13.99
C ALA A 77 7.66 8.82 -14.97
N PHE A 78 7.76 8.12 -16.11
CA PHE A 78 8.72 8.42 -17.17
C PHE A 78 8.35 9.66 -18.02
N ASN A 79 7.19 10.25 -17.78
CA ASN A 79 6.80 11.58 -18.30
C ASN A 79 7.02 12.72 -17.29
N GLY A 80 7.71 12.45 -16.19
CA GLY A 80 8.09 13.47 -15.20
C GLY A 80 7.10 13.67 -14.06
N ASN A 81 6.14 12.78 -13.88
CA ASN A 81 5.14 12.92 -12.83
C ASN A 81 5.52 12.16 -11.56
N THR A 82 4.96 12.60 -10.44
CA THR A 82 4.90 11.80 -9.21
C THR A 82 3.76 10.80 -9.32
N CYS A 83 4.05 9.54 -9.04
CA CYS A 83 3.08 8.46 -9.12
C CYS A 83 3.08 7.66 -7.82
N SER A 84 1.95 7.02 -7.50
CA SER A 84 1.88 6.15 -6.33
C SER A 84 0.94 4.97 -6.54
N ILE A 85 1.31 3.85 -5.92
CA ILE A 85 0.50 2.64 -5.83
C ILE A 85 0.33 2.35 -4.35
N ILE A 86 -0.90 2.36 -3.86
CA ILE A 86 -1.25 2.15 -2.46
C ILE A 86 -2.09 0.90 -2.31
N CYS A 87 -1.62 -0.07 -1.53
CA CYS A 87 -2.39 -1.24 -1.13
C CYS A 87 -3.00 -1.03 0.26
N TYR A 88 -4.34 -1.11 0.35
CA TYR A 88 -5.10 -0.90 1.58
C TYR A 88 -6.06 -2.06 1.86
N GLY A 89 -6.28 -2.38 3.12
CA GLY A 89 -7.21 -3.41 3.59
C GLY A 89 -6.74 -4.03 4.90
N ASN A 90 -7.54 -4.90 5.48
CA ASN A 90 -7.24 -5.52 6.77
C ASN A 90 -6.05 -6.47 6.71
N CYS A 91 -5.61 -6.95 7.88
CA CYS A 91 -4.53 -7.93 7.96
C CYS A 91 -4.85 -9.19 7.13
N CYS A 92 -3.83 -9.81 6.56
CA CYS A 92 -3.95 -11.07 5.80
C CYS A 92 -4.86 -11.02 4.56
N THR A 93 -5.14 -9.86 3.98
CA THR A 93 -5.93 -9.73 2.75
C THR A 93 -5.10 -9.76 1.46
N GLY A 94 -3.77 -9.99 1.55
CA GLY A 94 -2.90 -10.14 0.40
C GLY A 94 -2.26 -8.85 -0.14
N LYS A 95 -2.28 -7.75 0.62
CA LYS A 95 -1.66 -6.47 0.25
C LYS A 95 -0.20 -6.59 -0.16
N SER A 96 0.63 -7.05 0.79
CA SER A 96 2.08 -7.18 0.58
C SER A 96 2.41 -8.10 -0.59
N THR A 97 1.71 -9.24 -0.73
CA THR A 97 1.89 -10.16 -1.85
C THR A 97 1.60 -9.48 -3.18
N THR A 98 0.49 -8.74 -3.27
CA THR A 98 0.14 -7.99 -4.49
C THR A 98 1.19 -6.94 -4.82
N LEU A 99 1.59 -6.16 -3.81
CA LEU A 99 2.55 -5.08 -4.04
C LEU A 99 3.92 -5.61 -4.44
N GLU A 100 4.39 -6.70 -3.84
CA GLU A 100 5.65 -7.37 -4.23
C GLU A 100 5.62 -7.83 -5.69
N GLN A 101 4.50 -8.40 -6.14
CA GLN A 101 4.30 -8.80 -7.53
C GLN A 101 4.30 -7.60 -8.47
N ILE A 102 3.60 -6.53 -8.11
CA ILE A 102 3.58 -5.27 -8.86
C ILE A 102 4.99 -4.69 -8.96
N ILE A 103 5.73 -4.59 -7.86
CA ILE A 103 7.12 -4.09 -7.84
C ILE A 103 8.00 -4.92 -8.76
N SER A 104 7.95 -6.25 -8.63
CA SER A 104 8.75 -7.17 -9.47
C SER A 104 8.45 -6.98 -10.96
N ASN A 105 7.17 -6.92 -11.34
CA ASN A 105 6.76 -6.76 -12.73
C ASN A 105 7.07 -5.35 -13.26
N THR A 106 6.96 -4.31 -12.41
CA THR A 106 7.37 -2.94 -12.75
C THR A 106 8.84 -2.88 -13.13
N MET A 107 9.71 -3.45 -12.30
CA MET A 107 11.15 -3.42 -12.56
C MET A 107 11.53 -4.27 -13.78
N LYS A 108 10.88 -5.41 -13.98
CA LYS A 108 11.07 -6.21 -15.22
C LYS A 108 10.69 -5.42 -16.47
N GLU A 109 9.58 -4.68 -16.43
CA GLU A 109 9.11 -3.90 -17.57
C GLU A 109 10.02 -2.70 -17.86
N ILE A 110 10.45 -1.99 -16.80
CA ILE A 110 11.38 -0.86 -16.92
C ILE A 110 12.72 -1.33 -17.55
N PHE A 111 13.33 -2.41 -17.03
CA PHE A 111 14.62 -2.90 -17.55
C PHE A 111 14.54 -3.63 -18.89
N LYS A 112 13.35 -3.90 -19.42
CA LYS A 112 13.16 -4.33 -20.82
C LYS A 112 13.16 -3.16 -21.80
N SER A 113 12.84 -1.96 -21.32
CA SER A 113 12.73 -0.76 -22.13
C SER A 113 14.11 -0.07 -22.26
N ASP A 114 14.27 0.79 -23.28
CA ASP A 114 15.44 1.66 -23.36
C ASP A 114 15.35 2.76 -22.31
N ILE A 115 16.15 2.61 -21.25
CA ILE A 115 16.26 3.58 -20.15
C ILE A 115 17.59 4.33 -20.16
N SER A 116 18.35 4.29 -21.24
CA SER A 116 19.71 4.91 -21.34
C SER A 116 19.74 6.40 -21.00
N LYS A 117 18.63 7.09 -21.15
CA LYS A 117 18.46 8.52 -20.82
C LYS A 117 18.17 8.80 -19.34
N TYR A 118 17.99 7.75 -18.54
CA TYR A 118 17.56 7.87 -17.16
C TYR A 118 18.52 7.18 -16.20
N THR A 119 18.69 7.76 -15.03
CA THR A 119 19.31 7.10 -13.89
C THR A 119 18.24 6.74 -12.88
N LEU A 120 18.25 5.50 -12.43
CA LEU A 120 17.24 4.98 -11.49
C LEU A 120 17.84 4.81 -10.10
N ASN A 121 17.18 5.32 -9.09
CA ASN A 121 17.57 5.12 -7.70
C ASN A 121 16.40 4.61 -6.88
N ILE A 122 16.70 3.77 -5.89
CA ILE A 122 15.70 3.30 -4.93
C ILE A 122 16.01 3.78 -3.53
N SER A 123 14.95 4.00 -2.76
CA SER A 123 14.95 4.14 -1.31
C SER A 123 13.90 3.19 -0.74
N PHE A 124 14.19 2.55 0.38
CA PHE A 124 13.24 1.63 1.00
C PHE A 124 13.17 1.88 2.50
N MET A 125 11.99 2.17 3.01
CA MET A 125 11.79 2.58 4.39
C MET A 125 10.57 1.93 5.02
N GLU A 126 10.57 1.90 6.34
CA GLU A 126 9.50 1.37 7.18
C GLU A 126 9.06 2.40 8.22
N TYR A 127 7.76 2.47 8.47
CA TYR A 127 7.17 3.19 9.58
C TYR A 127 6.61 2.21 10.61
N TYR A 128 7.22 2.20 11.79
CA TYR A 128 6.91 1.29 12.87
C TYR A 128 7.02 2.00 14.22
N LEU A 129 6.03 1.83 15.10
CA LEU A 129 5.98 2.47 16.43
C LEU A 129 6.24 3.99 16.39
N ASN A 130 5.64 4.68 15.40
CA ASN A 130 5.79 6.12 15.17
C ASN A 130 7.21 6.59 14.79
N GLU A 131 8.06 5.68 14.34
CA GLU A 131 9.43 5.96 13.91
C GLU A 131 9.69 5.47 12.49
N TRP A 132 10.50 6.23 11.75
CA TRP A 132 10.98 5.86 10.43
C TRP A 132 12.31 5.14 10.50
N THR A 133 12.43 4.07 9.74
CA THR A 133 13.65 3.27 9.60
C THR A 133 13.99 3.12 8.13
N ASP A 134 15.26 3.33 7.79
CA ASP A 134 15.81 3.04 6.47
C ASP A 134 16.13 1.54 6.39
N LEU A 135 15.51 0.85 5.46
CA LEU A 135 15.67 -0.59 5.29
C LEU A 135 16.90 -0.96 4.46
N LEU A 136 17.54 -0.01 3.76
CA LEU A 136 18.75 -0.31 2.98
C LEU A 136 20.03 -0.29 3.84
N ASN A 137 20.05 0.52 4.90
CA ASN A 137 21.22 0.64 5.79
C ASN A 137 20.95 0.38 7.28
N LYS A 138 19.69 0.02 7.66
CA LYS A 138 19.22 -0.20 9.04
C LYS A 138 19.27 1.03 9.97
N LYS A 139 19.37 2.25 9.41
CA LYS A 139 19.32 3.47 10.20
C LYS A 139 17.91 3.71 10.73
N THR A 140 17.76 3.79 12.04
CA THR A 140 16.50 4.00 12.75
C THR A 140 16.31 5.46 13.16
N ASN A 141 15.10 5.82 13.58
CA ASN A 141 14.73 7.13 14.12
C ASN A 141 15.05 8.28 13.16
N LEU A 142 14.75 8.08 11.88
CA LEU A 142 14.97 9.11 10.88
C LEU A 142 14.04 10.31 11.09
N SER A 143 14.60 11.50 10.96
CA SER A 143 13.84 12.76 11.09
C SER A 143 13.17 13.15 9.77
N ILE A 144 12.10 13.95 9.88
CA ILE A 144 11.38 14.49 8.73
C ILE A 144 11.75 15.97 8.56
N ASN A 145 12.16 16.33 7.36
CA ASN A 145 12.41 17.71 6.96
C ASN A 145 11.58 18.03 5.70
N ASN A 146 10.78 19.10 5.72
CA ASN A 146 9.94 19.52 4.58
C ASN A 146 9.12 18.37 3.96
N ASP A 147 8.45 17.57 4.81
CA ASP A 147 7.62 16.41 4.44
C ASP A 147 8.40 15.28 3.71
N THR A 148 9.74 15.28 3.79
CA THR A 148 10.62 14.20 3.31
C THR A 148 11.47 13.63 4.46
N ILE A 149 11.93 12.39 4.31
CA ILE A 149 12.82 11.77 5.29
C ILE A 149 14.25 12.30 5.05
N LYS A 150 14.83 12.89 6.10
CA LYS A 150 16.21 13.38 6.07
C LYS A 150 17.20 12.21 6.08
N ASP A 151 18.24 12.30 5.27
CA ASP A 151 19.33 11.31 5.19
C ASP A 151 18.86 9.88 4.85
N LEU A 152 17.72 9.75 4.15
CA LEU A 152 17.27 8.46 3.63
C LEU A 152 18.23 7.96 2.55
N THR A 153 18.68 6.72 2.66
CA THR A 153 19.56 6.10 1.66
C THR A 153 18.88 6.05 0.29
N MET A 154 19.63 6.48 -0.70
CA MET A 154 19.22 6.43 -2.10
C MET A 154 20.33 5.71 -2.88
N LEU A 155 20.03 4.51 -3.39
CA LEU A 155 21.00 3.67 -4.09
C LEU A 155 20.66 3.60 -5.58
N ASN A 156 21.68 3.79 -6.41
CA ASN A 156 21.57 3.63 -7.84
C ASN A 156 21.30 2.15 -8.20
N ILE A 157 20.54 1.92 -9.25
CA ILE A 157 20.27 0.59 -9.81
C ILE A 157 20.45 0.63 -11.33
N GLU A 158 21.31 -0.23 -11.85
CA GLU A 158 21.65 -0.31 -13.27
C GLU A 158 21.10 -1.57 -13.96
N SER A 159 20.61 -2.52 -13.14
CA SER A 159 20.07 -3.78 -13.63
C SER A 159 18.96 -4.34 -12.75
N LEU A 160 18.13 -5.20 -13.34
CA LEU A 160 17.10 -5.95 -12.59
C LEU A 160 17.73 -6.84 -11.52
N LYS A 161 18.94 -7.37 -11.75
CA LYS A 161 19.66 -8.19 -10.77
C LYS A 161 20.02 -7.37 -9.54
N GLU A 162 20.63 -6.22 -9.73
CA GLU A 162 21.02 -5.31 -8.66
C GLU A 162 19.80 -4.82 -7.86
N PHE A 163 18.72 -4.43 -8.56
CA PHE A 163 17.46 -4.12 -7.88
C PHE A 163 16.99 -5.27 -6.98
N ASN A 164 16.96 -6.51 -7.48
CA ASN A 164 16.49 -7.66 -6.71
C ASN A 164 17.37 -7.93 -5.49
N GLU A 165 18.68 -7.74 -5.58
CA GLU A 165 19.63 -7.87 -4.48
C GLU A 165 19.34 -6.82 -3.39
N LEU A 166 19.25 -5.55 -3.75
CA LEU A 166 18.97 -4.45 -2.83
C LEU A 166 17.57 -4.58 -2.18
N TYR A 167 16.56 -4.93 -2.98
CA TYR A 167 15.21 -5.14 -2.47
C TYR A 167 15.14 -6.31 -1.49
N SER A 168 15.88 -7.40 -1.77
CA SER A 168 16.00 -8.55 -0.86
C SER A 168 16.69 -8.18 0.44
N ILE A 169 17.75 -7.35 0.39
CA ILE A 169 18.41 -6.79 1.57
C ILE A 169 17.42 -5.99 2.42
N GLY A 170 16.67 -5.10 1.81
CA GLY A 170 15.66 -4.30 2.52
C GLY A 170 14.58 -5.15 3.18
N LYS A 171 14.06 -6.17 2.48
CA LYS A 171 13.09 -7.12 3.05
C LYS A 171 13.69 -7.91 4.23
N LYS A 172 14.91 -8.39 4.10
CA LYS A 172 15.61 -9.09 5.18
C LYS A 172 15.81 -8.17 6.39
N ASN A 173 16.26 -6.94 6.17
CA ASN A 173 16.44 -5.97 7.23
C ASN A 173 15.13 -5.66 7.96
N ARG A 174 14.01 -5.57 7.26
CA ARG A 174 12.68 -5.41 7.87
C ARG A 174 12.34 -6.56 8.82
N VAL A 175 12.63 -7.80 8.43
CA VAL A 175 12.43 -8.98 9.28
C VAL A 175 13.41 -9.00 10.46
N ASP A 176 14.69 -8.77 10.22
CA ASP A 176 15.75 -8.82 11.26
C ASP A 176 15.53 -7.78 12.37
N LEU A 177 15.08 -6.57 12.02
CA LEU A 177 14.78 -5.52 12.99
C LEU A 177 13.64 -5.93 13.93
N HIS A 178 12.77 -6.82 13.50
CA HIS A 178 11.60 -7.25 14.24
C HIS A 178 11.78 -8.58 15.00
N GLN A 179 12.81 -9.36 14.73
CA GLN A 179 13.01 -10.69 15.37
C GLN A 179 13.23 -10.66 16.90
N LYS A 180 13.53 -9.50 17.48
CA LYS A 180 13.93 -9.39 18.89
C LYS A 180 12.79 -9.53 19.91
N SER A 181 11.54 -9.77 19.53
CA SER A 181 10.44 -9.93 20.49
C SER A 181 9.40 -10.94 20.03
N THR A 182 9.69 -12.21 20.21
CA THR A 182 8.78 -13.28 19.81
C THR A 182 8.21 -14.04 21.00
N LYS A 183 7.01 -13.67 21.43
CA LYS A 183 6.15 -14.56 22.21
C LYS A 183 4.91 -15.00 21.40
N TYR A 184 4.66 -14.38 20.24
CA TYR A 184 3.49 -14.62 19.41
C TYR A 184 3.88 -14.93 17.97
N MET A 185 3.25 -15.94 17.37
CA MET A 185 3.54 -16.52 16.04
C MET A 185 3.32 -15.56 14.84
N MET A 186 2.84 -14.35 15.05
CA MET A 186 2.70 -13.38 13.97
C MET A 186 3.97 -12.52 13.87
N THR A 187 4.60 -12.56 12.72
CA THR A 187 5.77 -11.72 12.44
C THR A 187 5.35 -10.24 12.48
N ARG A 188 6.14 -9.41 13.17
CA ARG A 188 5.89 -7.98 13.40
C ARG A 188 5.78 -7.14 12.13
N VAL A 189 6.22 -7.66 11.00
CA VAL A 189 6.06 -7.05 9.67
C VAL A 189 4.60 -6.65 9.38
N PHE A 190 3.62 -7.31 10.02
CA PHE A 190 2.20 -6.97 9.89
C PHE A 190 1.80 -5.68 10.59
N TYR A 191 2.61 -5.18 11.54
CA TYR A 191 2.29 -4.00 12.36
C TYR A 191 3.01 -2.72 11.91
N SER A 192 3.53 -2.70 10.69
CA SER A 192 4.25 -1.57 10.12
C SER A 192 3.76 -1.23 8.72
N HIS A 193 3.96 0.02 8.31
CA HIS A 193 3.83 0.42 6.91
C HIS A 193 5.20 0.38 6.25
N SER A 194 5.28 0.03 4.97
CA SER A 194 6.53 0.16 4.23
C SER A 194 6.33 0.92 2.92
N ILE A 195 7.38 1.63 2.52
CA ILE A 195 7.39 2.43 1.30
C ILE A 195 8.69 2.16 0.55
N LEU A 196 8.56 1.64 -0.66
CA LEU A 196 9.64 1.64 -1.64
C LEU A 196 9.43 2.83 -2.59
N ILE A 197 10.46 3.62 -2.80
CA ILE A 197 10.44 4.75 -3.73
C ILE A 197 11.40 4.44 -4.88
N LEU A 198 10.90 4.47 -6.10
CA LEU A 198 11.71 4.52 -7.30
C LEU A 198 11.82 5.97 -7.76
N ASN A 199 13.02 6.52 -7.75
CA ASN A 199 13.31 7.85 -8.27
C ASN A 199 13.91 7.71 -9.67
N ILE A 200 13.39 8.49 -10.61
CA ILE A 200 13.82 8.54 -12.00
C ILE A 200 14.50 9.89 -12.20
N PHE A 201 15.79 9.88 -12.53
CA PHE A 201 16.55 11.08 -12.83
C PHE A 201 16.79 11.19 -14.34
N LYS A 202 16.76 12.41 -14.83
CA LYS A 202 17.14 12.76 -16.18
C LYS A 202 18.06 13.99 -16.10
N ASP A 203 19.19 13.92 -16.79
CA ASP A 203 20.21 15.02 -16.77
C ASP A 203 20.57 15.43 -15.33
N ASN A 204 20.78 14.44 -14.44
CA ASN A 204 21.08 14.61 -13.01
C ASN A 204 20.01 15.34 -12.20
N THR A 205 18.84 15.60 -12.78
CA THR A 205 17.69 16.18 -12.06
C THR A 205 16.62 15.15 -11.80
N LEU A 206 15.98 15.22 -10.62
CA LEU A 206 14.85 14.35 -10.33
C LEU A 206 13.72 14.66 -11.30
N PHE A 207 13.39 13.70 -12.14
CA PHE A 207 12.42 13.85 -13.22
C PHE A 207 11.06 13.27 -12.82
N GLY A 208 11.01 12.02 -12.33
CA GLY A 208 9.76 11.36 -11.91
C GLY A 208 9.96 10.46 -10.70
N LYS A 209 8.85 10.03 -10.10
CA LYS A 209 8.86 9.14 -8.92
C LYS A 209 7.73 8.14 -8.95
N ILE A 210 7.98 6.95 -8.41
CA ILE A 210 6.91 5.99 -8.08
C ILE A 210 7.02 5.59 -6.60
N PHE A 211 5.94 5.79 -5.86
CA PHE A 211 5.79 5.30 -4.50
C PHE A 211 5.04 3.97 -4.50
N PHE A 212 5.62 2.95 -3.95
CA PHE A 212 4.98 1.67 -3.66
C PHE A 212 4.72 1.60 -2.16
N ILE A 213 3.46 1.70 -1.76
CA ILE A 213 3.05 1.83 -0.35
C ILE A 213 2.29 0.60 0.10
N ASP A 214 2.90 -0.18 1.00
CA ASP A 214 2.26 -1.28 1.72
C ASP A 214 1.75 -0.79 3.06
N LEU A 215 0.46 -0.55 3.15
CA LEU A 215 -0.15 -0.15 4.41
C LEU A 215 -0.32 -1.36 5.33
N GLY A 216 0.18 -1.27 6.55
CA GLY A 216 -0.10 -2.26 7.58
C GLY A 216 -1.60 -2.48 7.73
N GLY A 217 -2.02 -3.73 7.82
CA GLY A 217 -3.43 -4.05 7.97
C GLY A 217 -3.94 -3.70 9.37
N SER A 218 -5.05 -2.98 9.46
CA SER A 218 -5.70 -2.77 10.75
C SER A 218 -5.93 -4.13 11.43
N SER A 219 -5.56 -4.20 12.71
CA SER A 219 -5.81 -5.38 13.54
C SER A 219 -7.17 -5.22 14.20
N GLY A 220 -7.87 -6.35 14.36
CA GLY A 220 -9.13 -6.38 15.11
C GLY A 220 -9.01 -5.84 16.55
N PRO A 221 -10.10 -5.82 17.30
CA PRO A 221 -10.11 -5.26 18.66
C PRO A 221 -9.07 -5.96 19.54
N ILE A 222 -8.34 -5.15 20.29
CA ILE A 222 -7.32 -5.63 21.25
C ILE A 222 -8.02 -6.52 22.29
N SER A 223 -7.50 -7.72 22.53
CA SER A 223 -7.98 -8.59 23.60
C SER A 223 -7.85 -7.88 24.95
N LYS A 224 -8.91 -7.89 25.76
CA LYS A 224 -8.93 -7.26 27.09
C LYS A 224 -7.88 -7.83 28.06
N ASN A 225 -7.26 -8.95 27.73
CA ASN A 225 -6.33 -9.68 28.59
C ASN A 225 -4.84 -9.39 28.28
N ILE A 226 -4.54 -8.40 27.42
CA ILE A 226 -3.15 -8.02 27.10
C ILE A 226 -2.71 -6.92 28.08
N SER A 227 -1.53 -7.13 28.71
CA SER A 227 -0.95 -6.13 29.61
C SER A 227 -0.67 -4.80 28.87
N PRO A 228 -0.95 -3.63 29.47
CA PRO A 228 -0.62 -2.32 28.88
C PRO A 228 0.87 -2.11 28.59
N THR A 229 1.74 -2.87 29.25
CA THR A 229 3.20 -2.85 29.05
C THR A 229 3.68 -3.75 27.93
N ASP A 230 2.79 -4.58 27.37
CA ASP A 230 3.14 -5.50 26.30
C ASP A 230 3.47 -4.71 25.01
N ILE A 231 4.62 -5.03 24.41
CA ILE A 231 5.06 -4.44 23.16
C ILE A 231 4.03 -4.66 22.05
N HIS A 232 3.35 -5.80 22.05
CA HIS A 232 2.32 -6.13 21.09
C HIS A 232 1.12 -5.16 21.16
N LEU A 233 0.73 -4.75 22.36
CA LEU A 233 -0.31 -3.74 22.54
C LEU A 233 0.13 -2.38 21.96
N LYS A 234 1.38 -2.00 22.15
CA LYS A 234 1.94 -0.77 21.58
C LYS A 234 1.98 -0.81 20.06
N GLU A 235 2.36 -1.96 19.49
CA GLU A 235 2.38 -2.19 18.03
C GLU A 235 0.98 -2.02 17.42
N ILE A 236 -0.01 -2.74 17.95
CA ILE A 236 -1.39 -2.68 17.47
C ILE A 236 -1.94 -1.26 17.62
N THR A 237 -1.71 -0.61 18.75
CA THR A 237 -2.20 0.75 19.01
C THR A 237 -1.56 1.75 18.05
N SER A 238 -0.25 1.69 17.85
CA SER A 238 0.46 2.56 16.92
C SER A 238 -0.04 2.38 15.49
N LEU A 239 -0.19 1.13 15.03
CA LEU A 239 -0.70 0.84 13.71
C LEU A 239 -2.15 1.31 13.53
N ASN A 240 -3.03 1.00 14.48
CA ASN A 240 -4.44 1.42 14.40
C ASN A 240 -4.57 2.94 14.40
N ASN A 241 -3.74 3.67 15.16
CA ASN A 241 -3.72 5.13 15.16
C ASN A 241 -3.28 5.68 13.80
N SER A 242 -2.19 5.18 13.22
CA SER A 242 -1.71 5.65 11.91
C SER A 242 -2.71 5.32 10.79
N THR A 243 -3.32 4.12 10.83
CA THR A 243 -4.38 3.74 9.87
C THR A 243 -5.61 4.63 10.03
N HIS A 244 -6.04 4.90 11.27
CA HIS A 244 -7.16 5.81 11.53
C HIS A 244 -6.88 7.24 11.02
N ASN A 245 -5.69 7.77 11.30
CA ASN A 245 -5.28 9.09 10.81
C ASN A 245 -5.26 9.13 9.28
N PHE A 246 -4.80 8.07 8.63
CA PHE A 246 -4.84 7.92 7.18
C PHE A 246 -6.29 7.96 6.66
N GLU A 247 -7.20 7.20 7.25
CA GLU A 247 -8.62 7.21 6.87
C GLU A 247 -9.28 8.58 7.06
N GLN A 248 -8.95 9.31 8.12
CA GLN A 248 -9.45 10.67 8.35
C GLN A 248 -8.89 11.65 7.31
N ALA A 249 -7.60 11.49 6.91
CA ALA A 249 -7.02 12.28 5.84
C ALA A 249 -7.77 12.04 4.51
N ILE A 250 -8.03 10.79 4.14
CA ILE A 250 -8.81 10.41 2.94
C ILE A 250 -10.22 11.04 2.99
N LYS A 251 -10.92 10.94 4.13
CA LYS A 251 -12.25 11.54 4.31
C LYS A 251 -12.23 13.07 4.16
N SER A 252 -11.20 13.72 4.67
CA SER A 252 -11.04 15.19 4.57
C SER A 252 -10.76 15.61 3.12
N LEU A 253 -9.87 14.90 2.42
CA LEU A 253 -9.59 15.14 1.00
C LEU A 253 -10.85 14.97 0.14
N SER A 254 -11.60 13.88 0.33
CA SER A 254 -12.82 13.63 -0.44
C SER A 254 -13.90 14.71 -0.28
N LYS A 255 -13.89 15.42 0.84
CA LYS A 255 -14.79 16.54 1.14
C LYS A 255 -14.19 17.90 0.78
N LYS A 256 -13.00 17.93 0.16
CA LYS A 256 -12.23 19.15 -0.14
C LYS A 256 -12.00 20.02 1.10
N GLN A 257 -11.91 19.37 2.28
CA GLN A 257 -11.64 20.03 3.56
C GLN A 257 -10.13 20.11 3.80
N LYS A 258 -9.71 21.06 4.63
CA LYS A 258 -8.31 21.19 5.03
C LYS A 258 -7.84 19.91 5.74
N CYS A 259 -6.96 19.15 5.09
CA CYS A 259 -6.37 17.96 5.67
C CYS A 259 -5.14 18.32 6.51
N THR A 260 -5.05 17.79 7.73
CA THR A 260 -3.95 18.06 8.67
C THR A 260 -2.87 16.96 8.59
N PHE A 261 -2.22 16.86 7.44
CA PHE A 261 -1.09 15.91 7.26
C PHE A 261 0.04 16.10 8.28
N ARG A 262 0.18 17.30 8.87
CA ARG A 262 1.29 17.65 9.77
C ARG A 262 1.24 16.96 11.13
N GLN A 263 0.10 16.46 11.54
CA GLN A 263 -0.09 15.87 12.88
C GLN A 263 0.45 14.44 13.01
N ASP A 264 0.69 13.77 11.89
CA ASP A 264 1.14 12.39 11.87
C ASP A 264 2.40 12.27 11.01
N LYS A 265 3.45 11.62 11.55
CA LYS A 265 4.74 11.44 10.88
C LYS A 265 4.61 10.64 9.59
N PHE A 266 3.72 9.63 9.55
CA PHE A 266 3.48 8.82 8.36
C PHE A 266 2.78 9.66 7.28
N LEU A 267 1.70 10.35 7.65
CA LEU A 267 0.94 11.18 6.72
C LEU A 267 1.78 12.29 6.09
N ARG A 268 2.70 12.89 6.85
CA ARG A 268 3.60 13.93 6.32
C ARG A 268 4.40 13.44 5.13
N VAL A 269 4.94 12.22 5.20
CA VAL A 269 5.78 11.64 4.14
C VAL A 269 4.96 11.28 2.90
N ILE A 270 3.75 10.70 3.09
CA ILE A 270 2.91 10.29 1.96
C ILE A 270 2.03 11.42 1.39
N LYS A 271 2.06 12.61 1.99
CA LYS A 271 1.28 13.78 1.52
C LYS A 271 1.45 14.05 0.02
N GLN A 272 2.68 13.91 -0.48
CA GLN A 272 2.99 14.13 -1.90
C GLN A 272 2.26 13.16 -2.85
N CYS A 273 1.80 12.00 -2.34
CA CYS A 273 1.02 11.04 -3.10
C CYS A 273 -0.44 11.48 -3.34
N PHE A 274 -0.87 12.55 -2.68
CA PHE A 274 -2.23 13.10 -2.78
C PHE A 274 -2.27 14.53 -3.33
N ASN A 275 -1.17 15.01 -3.90
CA ASN A 275 -1.16 16.29 -4.62
C ASN A 275 -1.92 16.14 -5.95
N ASN A 276 -2.46 17.25 -6.46
CA ASN A 276 -3.26 17.28 -7.68
C ASN A 276 -2.53 16.73 -8.93
N ASP A 277 -1.20 16.78 -8.93
CA ASP A 277 -0.36 16.31 -10.04
C ASP A 277 0.12 14.85 -9.86
N CYS A 278 -0.37 14.15 -8.84
CA CYS A 278 0.03 12.76 -8.59
C CYS A 278 -0.94 11.78 -9.28
N TYR A 279 -0.37 10.84 -10.03
CA TYR A 279 -1.11 9.69 -10.56
C TYR A 279 -1.18 8.60 -9.51
N LEU A 280 -2.40 8.27 -9.07
CA LEU A 280 -2.64 7.38 -7.94
C LEU A 280 -3.39 6.11 -8.37
N SER A 281 -2.76 4.96 -8.16
CA SER A 281 -3.40 3.65 -8.22
C SER A 281 -3.68 3.15 -6.80
N PHE A 282 -4.94 3.00 -6.46
CA PHE A 282 -5.37 2.56 -5.13
C PHE A 282 -5.99 1.17 -5.22
N ILE A 283 -5.42 0.19 -4.53
CA ILE A 283 -5.89 -1.20 -4.56
C ILE A 283 -6.44 -1.58 -3.19
N ILE A 284 -7.76 -1.73 -3.12
CA ILE A 284 -8.46 -2.22 -1.94
C ILE A 284 -8.38 -3.75 -1.92
N HIS A 285 -8.01 -4.33 -0.77
CA HIS A 285 -7.89 -5.77 -0.61
C HIS A 285 -8.92 -6.31 0.37
N CYS A 286 -9.68 -7.32 -0.04
CA CYS A 286 -10.65 -8.01 0.80
C CYS A 286 -10.53 -9.54 0.69
N ALA A 287 -10.91 -10.23 1.77
CA ALA A 287 -11.20 -11.66 1.79
C ALA A 287 -12.72 -11.83 1.80
N ASN A 288 -13.28 -12.47 0.76
CA ASN A 288 -14.74 -12.58 0.60
C ASN A 288 -15.33 -13.72 1.47
N LEU A 289 -15.32 -13.53 2.79
CA LEU A 289 -15.86 -14.50 3.75
C LEU A 289 -16.74 -13.81 4.80
N LYS A 290 -17.83 -14.44 5.20
CA LYS A 290 -18.79 -13.90 6.18
C LYS A 290 -18.16 -13.62 7.53
N ILE A 291 -17.22 -14.45 7.97
CA ILE A 291 -16.49 -14.23 9.24
C ILE A 291 -15.77 -12.86 9.27
N TYR A 292 -15.35 -12.33 8.12
CA TYR A 292 -14.70 -11.02 8.01
C TYR A 292 -15.66 -9.87 7.65
N LYS A 293 -16.97 -10.07 7.79
CA LYS A 293 -18.00 -9.10 7.39
C LYS A 293 -17.72 -7.68 7.92
N ARG A 294 -17.35 -7.55 9.19
CA ARG A 294 -17.04 -6.25 9.80
C ARG A 294 -15.86 -5.58 9.11
N ASP A 295 -14.81 -6.32 8.88
CA ASP A 295 -13.57 -5.85 8.28
C ASP A 295 -13.76 -5.47 6.81
N ILE A 296 -14.51 -6.28 6.07
CA ILE A 296 -14.92 -6.01 4.69
C ILE A 296 -15.69 -4.68 4.63
N MET A 297 -16.66 -4.50 5.51
CA MET A 297 -17.49 -3.29 5.54
C MET A 297 -16.67 -2.03 5.83
N GLN A 298 -15.75 -2.08 6.80
CA GLN A 298 -14.85 -0.96 7.10
C GLN A 298 -13.96 -0.63 5.91
N THR A 299 -13.32 -1.64 5.33
CA THR A 299 -12.44 -1.49 4.16
C THR A 299 -13.17 -0.91 2.95
N LEU A 300 -14.37 -1.40 2.64
CA LEU A 300 -15.16 -0.91 1.51
C LEU A 300 -15.77 0.48 1.77
N GLN A 301 -15.97 0.85 3.02
CA GLN A 301 -16.49 2.18 3.33
C GLN A 301 -15.49 3.28 2.98
N ILE A 302 -14.19 3.04 3.16
CA ILE A 302 -13.15 4.00 2.78
C ILE A 302 -13.07 4.17 1.25
N SER A 303 -13.37 3.13 0.46
CA SER A 303 -13.34 3.20 -1.00
C SER A 303 -14.26 4.27 -1.59
N LYS A 304 -15.41 4.54 -0.92
CA LYS A 304 -16.34 5.61 -1.32
C LYS A 304 -15.72 7.00 -1.21
N TYR A 305 -14.86 7.20 -0.22
CA TYR A 305 -14.17 8.47 -0.03
C TYR A 305 -12.99 8.60 -1.02
N ILE A 306 -12.24 7.52 -1.23
CA ILE A 306 -11.12 7.51 -2.19
C ILE A 306 -11.59 7.92 -3.59
N LYS A 307 -12.74 7.42 -4.03
CA LYS A 307 -13.28 7.72 -5.36
C LYS A 307 -13.58 9.21 -5.59
N ASN A 308 -13.69 9.99 -4.52
CA ASN A 308 -14.04 11.42 -4.55
C ASN A 308 -12.84 12.35 -4.26
N ILE A 309 -11.61 11.79 -4.19
CA ILE A 309 -10.37 12.56 -4.11
C ILE A 309 -9.98 12.97 -5.54
#